data_82dca5e1e1e535f53d0bc6402949109e
#
_entry.id   82dca5e1e1e535f53d0bc6402949109e
#
_cell.length_a   1.000
_cell.length_b   1.000
_cell.length_c   1.000
_cell.angle_alpha   90.00
_cell.angle_beta   90.00
_cell.angle_gamma   90.00
#
_symmetry.space_group_name_H-M   'P 1'
#
loop_
_entity.id
_entity.type
_entity.pdbx_description
1 polymer ?
#
loop_
_entity_poly.entity_id
_entity_poly.type
_entity_poly.pdbx_seq_one_letter_code
_entity_poly.pdbx_strand_id
1 'polypeptide(L)'
;MRKKRVIAFGTGYLGKQGVAKIIEDPALELVGLKVASPEKVGRDAGDIVGKPATGVIATDDSAALLALKADCIAYFASTVGRDAEAVAEVVPFLEAGTNLVTISHFDMQYPKYGQPEHVKPLIEAASKGGSSILLTGEEPGFAFGQQLFAILSSMGSVESIRIVEMSDVQQYGGTESLRMYGFNEDPAVKPPMFTSHVGASWHVGTLRGIADFLRQDVEEITQNWDALAVDYPIETAAFGTVAPGRTAATRWTVTAHMLGRPLLTYQKILRLHHEAAPEWESTALGKGEAGVTHKIFVDGDAGLREELFRPRGISATPTIAVNAIPFVCDAPSGVLLQQDIPLYPPRIF
;
A
#
# COMPACT_ATOMS: atom_id res chain seq x y z
N MET A 1 -20.76 8.01 19.32
CA MET A 1 -20.30 6.62 19.08
C MET A 1 -19.14 6.32 20.03
N ARG A 2 -18.95 5.05 20.45
CA ARG A 2 -17.75 4.62 21.18
C ARG A 2 -16.55 4.73 20.25
N LYS A 3 -15.43 5.25 20.75
CA LYS A 3 -14.18 5.23 20.00
C LYS A 3 -13.73 3.81 19.72
N LYS A 4 -13.19 3.55 18.53
CA LYS A 4 -12.58 2.26 18.23
C LYS A 4 -11.17 2.22 18.84
N ARG A 5 -10.91 1.17 19.60
CA ARG A 5 -9.63 0.92 20.28
C ARG A 5 -8.66 0.28 19.30
N VAL A 6 -7.53 0.92 19.05
CA VAL A 6 -6.59 0.54 18.00
C VAL A 6 -5.21 0.23 18.59
N ILE A 7 -4.64 -0.91 18.20
CA ILE A 7 -3.22 -1.19 18.37
C ILE A 7 -2.53 -0.91 17.03
N ALA A 8 -1.48 -0.11 17.03
CA ALA A 8 -0.67 0.12 15.84
C ALA A 8 0.58 -0.78 15.84
N PHE A 9 0.90 -1.37 14.68
CA PHE A 9 2.10 -2.18 14.47
C PHE A 9 3.04 -1.47 13.51
N GLY A 10 4.24 -1.12 13.98
CA GLY A 10 5.30 -0.51 13.18
C GLY A 10 5.34 1.01 13.24
N THR A 11 6.55 1.54 13.32
CA THR A 11 6.88 2.98 13.39
C THR A 11 7.96 3.35 12.38
N GLY A 12 7.94 2.70 11.20
CA GLY A 12 8.73 3.10 10.04
C GLY A 12 8.21 4.39 9.42
N TYR A 13 8.62 4.71 8.20
CA TYR A 13 8.26 5.96 7.53
C TYR A 13 6.73 6.19 7.46
N LEU A 14 5.97 5.20 6.97
CA LEU A 14 4.51 5.29 6.91
C LEU A 14 3.86 5.07 8.28
N GLY A 15 4.45 4.21 9.12
CA GLY A 15 3.91 3.88 10.43
C GLY A 15 3.86 5.07 11.38
N LYS A 16 4.89 5.94 11.40
CA LYS A 16 4.85 7.18 12.18
C LYS A 16 3.69 8.07 11.79
N GLN A 17 3.41 8.18 10.49
CA GLN A 17 2.30 8.98 9.99
C GLN A 17 0.95 8.35 10.36
N GLY A 18 0.82 7.03 10.25
CA GLY A 18 -0.40 6.30 10.63
C GLY A 18 -0.70 6.42 12.12
N VAL A 19 0.30 6.23 12.97
CA VAL A 19 0.16 6.39 14.43
C VAL A 19 -0.25 7.81 14.80
N ALA A 20 0.40 8.83 14.20
CA ALA A 20 0.04 10.22 14.42
C ALA A 20 -1.42 10.51 14.06
N LYS A 21 -1.91 9.95 12.94
CA LYS A 21 -3.32 10.10 12.52
C LYS A 21 -4.29 9.39 13.46
N ILE A 22 -3.95 8.22 13.99
CA ILE A 22 -4.77 7.52 14.98
C ILE A 22 -4.89 8.37 16.25
N ILE A 23 -3.79 9.00 16.71
CA ILE A 23 -3.79 9.88 17.90
C ILE A 23 -4.69 11.10 17.67
N GLU A 24 -4.71 11.65 16.47
CA GLU A 24 -5.48 12.85 16.12
C GLU A 24 -6.97 12.57 15.83
N ASP A 25 -7.34 11.33 15.49
CA ASP A 25 -8.72 11.01 15.10
C ASP A 25 -9.63 10.87 16.33
N PRO A 26 -10.66 11.73 16.46
CA PRO A 26 -11.56 11.71 17.62
C PRO A 26 -12.42 10.43 17.71
N ALA A 27 -12.56 9.66 16.63
CA ALA A 27 -13.30 8.38 16.62
C ALA A 27 -12.42 7.19 17.00
N LEU A 28 -11.11 7.39 17.15
CA LEU A 28 -10.14 6.37 17.47
C LEU A 28 -9.51 6.58 18.85
N GLU A 29 -9.02 5.53 19.43
CA GLU A 29 -8.23 5.53 20.66
C GLU A 29 -7.02 4.62 20.44
N LEU A 30 -5.81 5.18 20.41
CA LEU A 30 -4.59 4.37 20.42
C LEU A 30 -4.47 3.73 21.81
N VAL A 31 -4.48 2.41 21.88
CA VAL A 31 -4.37 1.65 23.14
C VAL A 31 -3.08 0.84 23.24
N GLY A 32 -2.37 0.65 22.16
CA GLY A 32 -1.10 -0.08 22.13
C GLY A 32 -0.27 0.27 20.90
N LEU A 33 1.04 0.15 21.04
CA LEU A 33 1.99 0.36 19.94
C LEU A 33 3.05 -0.74 19.95
N LYS A 34 3.06 -1.57 18.90
CA LYS A 34 4.12 -2.56 18.70
C LYS A 34 5.27 -2.00 17.91
N VAL A 35 6.48 -2.15 18.42
CA VAL A 35 7.73 -1.75 17.77
C VAL A 35 8.70 -2.92 17.72
N ALA A 36 9.52 -2.97 16.64
CA ALA A 36 10.58 -3.97 16.51
C ALA A 36 11.96 -3.43 16.96
N SER A 37 12.14 -2.11 16.93
CA SER A 37 13.42 -1.47 17.29
C SER A 37 13.57 -1.37 18.79
N PRO A 38 14.60 -1.99 19.41
CA PRO A 38 14.78 -1.99 20.88
C PRO A 38 14.83 -0.58 21.50
N GLU A 39 15.39 0.40 20.78
CA GLU A 39 15.50 1.79 21.23
C GLU A 39 14.15 2.52 21.35
N LYS A 40 13.08 1.93 20.82
CA LYS A 40 11.71 2.47 20.91
C LYS A 40 10.88 1.80 21.99
N VAL A 41 11.28 0.61 22.46
CA VAL A 41 10.59 -0.09 23.55
C VAL A 41 10.68 0.77 24.82
N GLY A 42 9.56 0.91 25.52
CA GLY A 42 9.48 1.71 26.73
C GLY A 42 9.25 3.22 26.51
N ARG A 43 9.20 3.69 25.25
CA ARG A 43 8.95 5.10 24.95
C ARG A 43 7.45 5.36 24.72
N ASP A 44 6.99 6.57 25.03
CA ASP A 44 5.62 6.98 24.71
C ASP A 44 5.39 7.04 23.18
N ALA A 45 4.23 6.60 22.75
CA ALA A 45 3.85 6.60 21.32
C ALA A 45 3.84 8.02 20.73
N GLY A 46 3.36 9.02 21.46
CA GLY A 46 3.38 10.41 21.04
C GLY A 46 4.80 10.90 20.78
N ASP A 47 5.74 10.62 21.68
CA ASP A 47 7.16 11.01 21.53
C ASP A 47 7.79 10.38 20.28
N ILE A 48 7.46 9.12 19.99
CA ILE A 48 8.00 8.40 18.81
C ILE A 48 7.55 9.06 17.50
N VAL A 49 6.33 9.63 17.48
CA VAL A 49 5.74 10.20 16.26
C VAL A 49 5.67 11.73 16.25
N GLY A 50 6.27 12.40 17.25
CA GLY A 50 6.29 13.86 17.33
C GLY A 50 4.96 14.50 17.72
N LYS A 51 4.18 13.82 18.55
CA LYS A 51 2.90 14.29 19.12
C LYS A 51 3.00 14.42 20.65
N PRO A 52 2.08 15.12 21.29
CA PRO A 52 2.00 15.14 22.76
C PRO A 52 1.93 13.71 23.33
N ALA A 53 2.45 13.54 24.56
CA ALA A 53 2.44 12.25 25.24
C ALA A 53 1.02 11.69 25.34
N THR A 54 0.89 10.40 25.00
CA THR A 54 -0.38 9.68 24.95
C THR A 54 -0.63 8.80 26.17
N GLY A 55 0.44 8.49 26.92
CA GLY A 55 0.42 7.45 27.96
C GLY A 55 0.50 6.03 27.43
N VAL A 56 0.51 5.83 26.11
CA VAL A 56 0.68 4.52 25.47
C VAL A 56 2.16 4.23 25.30
N ILE A 57 2.66 3.25 26.05
CA ILE A 57 4.07 2.86 26.01
C ILE A 57 4.29 1.81 24.94
N ALA A 58 5.24 2.07 24.03
CA ALA A 58 5.62 1.15 22.96
C ALA A 58 6.28 -0.12 23.52
N THR A 59 5.89 -1.28 22.98
CA THR A 59 6.38 -2.59 23.43
C THR A 59 6.61 -3.52 22.25
N ASP A 60 7.42 -4.56 22.44
CA ASP A 60 7.56 -5.73 21.57
C ASP A 60 6.78 -6.96 22.08
N ASP A 61 6.17 -6.86 23.28
CA ASP A 61 5.38 -7.92 23.91
C ASP A 61 3.99 -8.06 23.27
N SER A 62 3.86 -9.03 22.37
CA SER A 62 2.58 -9.33 21.71
C SER A 62 1.51 -9.86 22.68
N ALA A 63 1.89 -10.55 23.77
CA ALA A 63 0.93 -11.06 24.73
C ALA A 63 0.29 -9.92 25.55
N ALA A 64 1.10 -8.96 25.98
CA ALA A 64 0.61 -7.74 26.63
C ALA A 64 -0.35 -6.95 25.72
N LEU A 65 -0.02 -6.82 24.43
CA LEU A 65 -0.89 -6.15 23.46
C LEU A 65 -2.20 -6.91 23.21
N LEU A 66 -2.16 -8.23 23.11
CA LEU A 66 -3.36 -9.07 22.93
C LEU A 66 -4.33 -8.93 24.14
N ALA A 67 -3.77 -8.84 25.35
CA ALA A 67 -4.56 -8.64 26.58
C ALA A 67 -5.36 -7.32 26.59
N LEU A 68 -5.00 -6.34 25.76
CA LEU A 68 -5.73 -5.06 25.64
C LEU A 68 -7.11 -5.22 25.01
N LYS A 69 -7.39 -6.33 24.29
CA LYS A 69 -8.68 -6.60 23.61
C LYS A 69 -9.11 -5.40 22.74
N ALA A 70 -8.25 -4.98 21.84
CA ALA A 70 -8.52 -3.86 20.92
C ALA A 70 -9.57 -4.26 19.87
N ASP A 71 -10.23 -3.27 19.28
CA ASP A 71 -11.17 -3.48 18.18
C ASP A 71 -10.44 -3.77 16.86
N CYS A 72 -9.23 -3.21 16.68
CA CYS A 72 -8.51 -3.32 15.41
C CYS A 72 -6.98 -3.20 15.60
N ILE A 73 -6.24 -3.95 14.79
CA ILE A 73 -4.83 -3.68 14.49
C ILE A 73 -4.75 -2.79 13.25
N ALA A 74 -4.00 -1.69 13.34
CA ALA A 74 -3.51 -0.94 12.20
C ALA A 74 -2.05 -1.36 11.93
N TYR A 75 -1.84 -2.18 10.90
CA TYR A 75 -0.54 -2.78 10.61
C TYR A 75 0.21 -1.96 9.55
N PHE A 76 1.26 -1.26 9.98
CA PHE A 76 2.12 -0.40 9.16
C PHE A 76 3.56 -0.92 9.03
N ALA A 77 3.88 -2.06 9.62
CA ALA A 77 5.19 -2.66 9.48
C ALA A 77 5.37 -3.30 8.10
N SER A 78 6.61 -3.39 7.61
CA SER A 78 6.90 -4.11 6.37
C SER A 78 6.76 -5.62 6.58
N THR A 79 6.18 -6.30 5.60
CA THR A 79 6.16 -7.77 5.54
C THR A 79 7.21 -8.33 4.60
N VAL A 80 7.86 -7.49 3.80
CA VAL A 80 8.83 -7.90 2.77
C VAL A 80 9.96 -8.71 3.39
N GLY A 81 10.13 -9.95 2.91
CA GLY A 81 11.15 -10.88 3.40
C GLY A 81 10.88 -11.51 4.77
N ARG A 82 9.67 -11.26 5.35
CA ARG A 82 9.23 -11.80 6.63
C ARG A 82 7.73 -12.13 6.65
N ASP A 83 7.20 -12.53 5.51
CA ASP A 83 5.75 -12.72 5.33
C ASP A 83 5.17 -13.74 6.33
N ALA A 84 5.84 -14.88 6.55
CA ALA A 84 5.40 -15.89 7.49
C ALA A 84 5.36 -15.37 8.94
N GLU A 85 6.38 -14.62 9.38
CA GLU A 85 6.40 -13.99 10.70
C GLU A 85 5.31 -12.93 10.82
N ALA A 86 5.09 -12.12 9.78
CA ALA A 86 4.04 -11.10 9.78
C ALA A 86 2.65 -11.70 9.87
N VAL A 87 2.41 -12.84 9.20
CA VAL A 87 1.18 -13.63 9.36
C VAL A 87 1.05 -14.14 10.79
N ALA A 88 2.09 -14.77 11.34
CA ALA A 88 2.08 -15.31 12.71
C ALA A 88 1.88 -14.23 13.78
N GLU A 89 2.33 -13.00 13.54
CA GLU A 89 2.14 -11.86 14.44
C GLU A 89 0.67 -11.48 14.64
N VAL A 90 -0.17 -11.58 13.61
CA VAL A 90 -1.56 -11.09 13.66
C VAL A 90 -2.60 -12.20 13.88
N VAL A 91 -2.26 -13.46 13.60
CA VAL A 91 -3.18 -14.61 13.77
C VAL A 91 -3.80 -14.67 15.17
N PRO A 92 -3.05 -14.57 16.29
CA PRO A 92 -3.66 -14.62 17.63
C PRO A 92 -4.67 -13.51 17.91
N PHE A 93 -4.47 -12.33 17.32
CA PHE A 93 -5.38 -11.20 17.46
C PHE A 93 -6.67 -11.41 16.66
N LEU A 94 -6.54 -11.88 15.41
CA LEU A 94 -7.69 -12.23 14.56
C LEU A 94 -8.55 -13.30 15.24
N GLU A 95 -7.93 -14.37 15.79
CA GLU A 95 -8.63 -15.41 16.53
C GLU A 95 -9.34 -14.90 17.79
N ALA A 96 -8.82 -13.84 18.40
CA ALA A 96 -9.43 -13.18 19.56
C ALA A 96 -10.52 -12.16 19.19
N GLY A 97 -10.85 -12.01 17.90
CA GLY A 97 -11.89 -11.09 17.42
C GLY A 97 -11.40 -9.67 17.13
N THR A 98 -10.08 -9.42 17.12
CA THR A 98 -9.50 -8.13 16.73
C THR A 98 -9.41 -8.05 15.21
N ASN A 99 -9.98 -7.03 14.60
CA ASN A 99 -9.93 -6.79 13.16
C ASN A 99 -8.53 -6.35 12.71
N LEU A 100 -8.24 -6.48 11.42
CA LEU A 100 -6.96 -6.09 10.82
C LEU A 100 -7.16 -5.13 9.65
N VAL A 101 -6.60 -3.94 9.75
CA VAL A 101 -6.34 -3.06 8.60
C VAL A 101 -4.84 -3.05 8.36
N THR A 102 -4.40 -3.42 7.17
CA THR A 102 -2.98 -3.56 6.83
C THR A 102 -2.64 -2.82 5.55
N ILE A 103 -1.40 -2.34 5.45
CA ILE A 103 -0.85 -1.74 4.23
C ILE A 103 0.20 -2.62 3.55
N SER A 104 0.46 -3.84 4.06
CA SER A 104 1.63 -4.61 3.64
C SER A 104 1.45 -6.13 3.56
N HIS A 105 0.34 -6.72 3.99
CA HIS A 105 0.04 -8.15 3.75
C HIS A 105 -0.49 -8.31 2.32
N PHE A 106 0.38 -8.14 1.31
CA PHE A 106 0.00 -7.99 -0.11
C PHE A 106 -0.80 -9.15 -0.69
N ASP A 107 -0.61 -10.39 -0.18
CA ASP A 107 -1.41 -11.54 -0.59
C ASP A 107 -2.91 -11.39 -0.24
N MET A 108 -3.23 -10.52 0.71
CA MET A 108 -4.62 -10.22 1.12
C MET A 108 -5.31 -9.19 0.22
N GLN A 109 -4.61 -8.60 -0.74
CA GLN A 109 -5.21 -7.70 -1.73
C GLN A 109 -6.23 -8.45 -2.62
N TYR A 110 -5.83 -9.64 -3.05
CA TYR A 110 -6.69 -10.54 -3.80
C TYR A 110 -6.38 -12.00 -3.43
N PRO A 111 -6.92 -12.50 -2.30
CA PRO A 111 -6.52 -13.76 -1.67
C PRO A 111 -6.63 -15.00 -2.56
N LYS A 112 -7.54 -14.97 -3.55
CA LYS A 112 -7.71 -16.05 -4.53
C LYS A 112 -6.41 -16.40 -5.27
N TYR A 113 -5.49 -15.44 -5.40
CA TYR A 113 -4.22 -15.57 -6.11
C TYR A 113 -3.00 -15.28 -5.20
N GLY A 114 -3.22 -15.05 -3.90
CA GLY A 114 -2.17 -14.93 -2.90
C GLY A 114 -1.52 -16.29 -2.60
N GLN A 115 -0.36 -16.26 -1.93
CA GLN A 115 0.32 -17.47 -1.49
C GLN A 115 -0.51 -18.20 -0.43
N PRO A 116 -0.89 -19.48 -0.65
CA PRO A 116 -1.77 -20.19 0.27
C PRO A 116 -1.25 -20.23 1.72
N GLU A 117 0.07 -20.33 1.91
CA GLU A 117 0.73 -20.32 3.21
C GLU A 117 0.59 -19.00 3.98
N HIS A 118 0.38 -17.88 3.28
CA HIS A 118 0.14 -16.58 3.90
C HIS A 118 -1.37 -16.31 4.07
N VAL A 119 -2.16 -16.71 3.09
CA VAL A 119 -3.60 -16.39 3.02
C VAL A 119 -4.44 -17.27 3.96
N LYS A 120 -4.23 -18.60 3.92
CA LYS A 120 -5.07 -19.55 4.68
C LYS A 120 -5.08 -19.29 6.17
N PRO A 121 -3.91 -19.11 6.85
CA PRO A 121 -3.90 -18.86 8.29
C PRO A 121 -4.67 -17.60 8.69
N LEU A 122 -4.61 -16.55 7.87
CA LEU A 122 -5.32 -15.29 8.13
C LEU A 122 -6.84 -15.45 7.98
N ILE A 123 -7.28 -16.14 6.91
CA ILE A 123 -8.71 -16.40 6.67
C ILE A 123 -9.29 -17.30 7.79
N GLU A 124 -8.59 -18.37 8.15
CA GLU A 124 -9.00 -19.29 9.21
C GLU A 124 -9.08 -18.58 10.57
N ALA A 125 -8.08 -17.77 10.90
CA ALA A 125 -8.06 -16.98 12.12
C ALA A 125 -9.20 -15.96 12.18
N ALA A 126 -9.45 -15.25 11.10
CA ALA A 126 -10.56 -14.30 10.99
C ALA A 126 -11.92 -14.99 11.15
N SER A 127 -12.10 -16.14 10.50
CA SER A 127 -13.31 -16.95 10.62
C SER A 127 -13.53 -17.43 12.05
N LYS A 128 -12.47 -17.91 12.72
CA LYS A 128 -12.53 -18.38 14.11
C LYS A 128 -12.89 -17.28 15.10
N GLY A 129 -12.30 -16.10 14.95
CA GLY A 129 -12.50 -14.97 15.85
C GLY A 129 -13.71 -14.10 15.49
N GLY A 130 -14.32 -14.29 14.32
CA GLY A 130 -15.37 -13.40 13.82
C GLY A 130 -14.83 -12.01 13.47
N SER A 131 -13.56 -11.91 13.06
CA SER A 131 -12.89 -10.67 12.72
C SER A 131 -12.86 -10.41 11.22
N SER A 132 -12.55 -9.17 10.83
CA SER A 132 -12.47 -8.72 9.45
C SER A 132 -11.03 -8.32 9.10
N ILE A 133 -10.63 -8.55 7.85
CA ILE A 133 -9.32 -8.20 7.32
C ILE A 133 -9.50 -7.30 6.10
N LEU A 134 -8.77 -6.19 6.06
CA LEU A 134 -8.67 -5.32 4.89
C LEU A 134 -7.22 -4.96 4.64
N LEU A 135 -6.72 -5.28 3.44
CA LEU A 135 -5.53 -4.63 2.90
C LEU A 135 -5.98 -3.39 2.12
N THR A 136 -5.44 -2.23 2.46
CA THR A 136 -5.76 -0.97 1.78
C THR A 136 -4.63 0.04 1.92
N GLY A 137 -4.66 1.02 1.07
CA GLY A 137 -3.73 2.13 1.00
C GLY A 137 -4.08 3.00 -0.19
N GLU A 138 -3.11 3.69 -0.70
CA GLU A 138 -3.26 4.44 -1.94
C GLU A 138 -3.20 3.49 -3.14
N GLU A 139 -2.10 2.74 -3.24
CA GLU A 139 -1.89 1.65 -4.16
C GLU A 139 -0.96 0.62 -3.46
N PRO A 140 -1.44 -0.60 -3.27
CA PRO A 140 -2.77 -1.14 -3.58
C PRO A 140 -3.87 -0.56 -2.68
N GLY A 141 -5.02 -0.28 -3.28
CA GLY A 141 -6.19 0.20 -2.54
C GLY A 141 -7.02 1.23 -3.30
N PHE A 142 -7.03 2.47 -2.80
CA PHE A 142 -7.97 3.50 -3.22
C PHE A 142 -7.85 3.87 -4.71
N ALA A 143 -6.65 4.19 -5.20
CA ALA A 143 -6.47 4.80 -6.52
C ALA A 143 -6.94 3.89 -7.66
N PHE A 144 -6.53 2.61 -7.65
CA PHE A 144 -6.89 1.64 -8.69
C PHE A 144 -7.91 0.61 -8.23
N GLY A 145 -8.49 0.81 -7.06
CA GLY A 145 -9.66 0.12 -6.53
C GLY A 145 -10.87 1.04 -6.55
N GLN A 146 -11.22 1.63 -5.40
CA GLN A 146 -12.45 2.40 -5.21
C GLN A 146 -12.63 3.53 -6.25
N GLN A 147 -11.58 4.32 -6.54
CA GLN A 147 -11.66 5.41 -7.51
C GLN A 147 -11.92 4.88 -8.92
N LEU A 148 -11.13 3.89 -9.38
CA LEU A 148 -11.32 3.26 -10.68
C LEU A 148 -12.69 2.59 -10.78
N PHE A 149 -13.13 1.88 -9.75
CA PHE A 149 -14.45 1.20 -9.77
C PHE A 149 -15.60 2.19 -9.83
N ALA A 150 -15.50 3.33 -9.17
CA ALA A 150 -16.49 4.40 -9.28
C ALA A 150 -16.57 4.95 -10.73
N ILE A 151 -15.42 5.13 -11.38
CA ILE A 151 -15.33 5.54 -12.79
C ILE A 151 -15.98 4.49 -13.70
N LEU A 152 -15.54 3.23 -13.60
CA LEU A 152 -16.07 2.13 -14.42
C LEU A 152 -17.57 1.93 -14.25
N SER A 153 -18.11 2.17 -13.04
CA SER A 153 -19.55 2.06 -12.76
C SER A 153 -20.39 3.13 -13.48
N SER A 154 -19.77 4.17 -14.01
CA SER A 154 -20.45 5.22 -14.80
C SER A 154 -20.44 4.95 -16.31
N MET A 155 -19.80 3.85 -16.76
CA MET A 155 -19.65 3.51 -18.17
C MET A 155 -20.55 2.34 -18.57
N GLY A 156 -21.05 2.37 -19.77
CA GLY A 156 -21.85 1.28 -20.37
C GLY A 156 -20.99 0.20 -21.02
N SER A 157 -19.80 0.57 -21.52
CA SER A 157 -18.84 -0.37 -22.12
C SER A 157 -17.41 0.09 -21.92
N VAL A 158 -16.47 -0.86 -21.86
CA VAL A 158 -15.04 -0.63 -21.71
C VAL A 158 -14.28 -1.37 -22.82
N GLU A 159 -13.43 -0.65 -23.52
CA GLU A 159 -12.55 -1.21 -24.57
C GLU A 159 -11.14 -1.42 -24.08
N SER A 160 -10.59 -0.48 -23.32
CA SER A 160 -9.28 -0.63 -22.68
C SER A 160 -9.17 0.18 -21.40
N ILE A 161 -8.27 -0.26 -20.50
CA ILE A 161 -7.92 0.44 -19.27
C ILE A 161 -6.40 0.53 -19.19
N ARG A 162 -5.87 1.73 -19.01
CA ARG A 162 -4.48 1.95 -18.64
C ARG A 162 -4.40 2.78 -17.37
N ILE A 163 -3.78 2.23 -16.35
CA ILE A 163 -3.52 2.90 -15.07
C ILE A 163 -2.03 3.13 -14.93
N VAL A 164 -1.65 4.31 -14.50
CA VAL A 164 -0.25 4.72 -14.38
C VAL A 164 -0.02 5.35 -13.02
N GLU A 165 0.92 4.81 -12.26
CA GLU A 165 1.45 5.43 -11.05
C GLU A 165 2.82 6.01 -11.35
N MET A 166 3.01 7.27 -11.03
CA MET A 166 4.29 7.97 -11.18
C MET A 166 4.70 8.58 -9.86
N SER A 167 5.96 8.37 -9.47
CA SER A 167 6.50 8.94 -8.24
C SER A 167 7.90 9.49 -8.44
N ASP A 168 8.12 10.70 -7.96
CA ASP A 168 9.45 11.25 -7.72
C ASP A 168 9.85 10.92 -6.29
N VAL A 169 10.81 9.99 -6.16
CA VAL A 169 11.18 9.39 -4.88
C VAL A 169 12.51 9.93 -4.31
N GLN A 170 13.01 11.05 -4.83
CA GLN A 170 14.27 11.67 -4.39
C GLN A 170 14.30 11.92 -2.88
N GLN A 171 13.19 12.39 -2.31
CA GLN A 171 13.05 12.70 -0.89
C GLN A 171 12.44 11.54 -0.06
N TYR A 172 12.18 10.40 -0.68
CA TYR A 172 11.68 9.23 0.03
C TYR A 172 12.80 8.51 0.76
N GLY A 173 12.67 8.38 2.09
CA GLY A 173 13.70 7.79 2.95
C GLY A 173 13.65 6.26 3.10
N GLY A 174 12.78 5.57 2.37
CA GLY A 174 12.60 4.12 2.46
C GLY A 174 13.63 3.36 1.62
N THR A 175 14.89 3.27 2.10
CA THR A 175 16.02 2.67 1.38
C THR A 175 15.73 1.25 0.90
N GLU A 176 15.21 0.37 1.77
CA GLU A 176 14.91 -1.02 1.41
C GLU A 176 13.82 -1.12 0.35
N SER A 177 12.77 -0.29 0.44
CA SER A 177 11.73 -0.22 -0.57
C SER A 177 12.30 0.18 -1.94
N LEU A 178 13.17 1.19 -2.00
CA LEU A 178 13.81 1.61 -3.25
C LEU A 178 14.77 0.56 -3.81
N ARG A 179 15.50 -0.17 -2.96
CA ARG A 179 16.34 -1.32 -3.40
C ARG A 179 15.50 -2.43 -4.03
N MET A 180 14.29 -2.69 -3.50
CA MET A 180 13.37 -3.65 -4.10
C MET A 180 13.00 -3.29 -5.55
N TYR A 181 12.99 -1.99 -5.89
CA TYR A 181 12.80 -1.49 -7.25
C TYR A 181 14.10 -1.30 -8.05
N GLY A 182 15.26 -1.74 -7.52
CA GLY A 182 16.55 -1.73 -8.21
C GLY A 182 17.25 -0.37 -8.24
N PHE A 183 16.83 0.62 -7.46
CA PHE A 183 17.52 1.90 -7.39
C PHE A 183 18.92 1.77 -6.78
N ASN A 184 19.86 2.57 -7.28
CA ASN A 184 21.28 2.55 -6.94
C ASN A 184 21.98 1.23 -7.29
N GLU A 185 21.37 0.38 -8.13
CA GLU A 185 21.93 -0.88 -8.64
C GLU A 185 22.27 -0.76 -10.14
N ASP A 186 22.84 -1.81 -10.71
CA ASP A 186 23.08 -1.90 -12.14
C ASP A 186 21.74 -1.98 -12.91
N PRO A 187 21.44 -1.11 -13.88
CA PRO A 187 20.19 -1.11 -14.62
C PRO A 187 19.94 -2.41 -15.43
N ALA A 188 21.00 -3.18 -15.73
CA ALA A 188 20.87 -4.48 -16.42
C ALA A 188 20.32 -5.60 -15.51
N VAL A 189 20.36 -5.40 -14.17
CA VAL A 189 19.91 -6.40 -13.20
C VAL A 189 18.40 -6.24 -12.93
N LYS A 190 17.65 -7.31 -13.10
CA LYS A 190 16.24 -7.34 -12.73
C LYS A 190 16.08 -7.27 -11.21
N PRO A 191 15.32 -6.30 -10.69
CA PRO A 191 15.22 -6.10 -9.25
C PRO A 191 14.33 -7.15 -8.55
N PRO A 192 14.47 -7.27 -7.22
CA PRO A 192 13.64 -8.19 -6.43
C PRO A 192 12.14 -8.00 -6.62
N MET A 193 11.64 -6.77 -6.73
CA MET A 193 10.22 -6.50 -6.93
C MET A 193 9.68 -7.14 -8.22
N PHE A 194 10.48 -7.17 -9.29
CA PHE A 194 10.10 -7.81 -10.55
C PHE A 194 10.19 -9.34 -10.50
N THR A 195 11.12 -9.89 -9.70
CA THR A 195 11.43 -11.34 -9.69
C THR A 195 10.79 -12.09 -8.53
N SER A 196 10.22 -11.40 -7.53
CA SER A 196 9.63 -12.02 -6.33
C SER A 196 8.11 -12.12 -6.38
N HIS A 197 7.55 -12.97 -5.52
CA HIS A 197 6.11 -13.09 -5.33
C HIS A 197 5.44 -11.79 -4.82
N VAL A 198 6.18 -10.95 -4.10
CA VAL A 198 5.66 -9.67 -3.57
C VAL A 198 5.15 -8.79 -4.71
N GLY A 199 5.91 -8.66 -5.79
CA GLY A 199 5.47 -7.93 -6.97
C GLY A 199 4.27 -8.58 -7.66
N ALA A 200 4.24 -9.92 -7.73
CA ALA A 200 3.09 -10.65 -8.27
C ALA A 200 1.84 -10.45 -7.40
N SER A 201 1.95 -10.52 -6.09
CA SER A 201 0.81 -10.31 -5.18
C SER A 201 0.33 -8.86 -5.20
N TRP A 202 1.24 -7.91 -5.30
CA TRP A 202 0.91 -6.48 -5.32
C TRP A 202 0.34 -6.07 -6.68
N HIS A 203 1.18 -5.92 -7.71
CA HIS A 203 0.77 -5.31 -8.99
C HIS A 203 -0.10 -6.23 -9.84
N VAL A 204 0.20 -7.51 -9.91
CA VAL A 204 -0.65 -8.49 -10.59
C VAL A 204 -1.96 -8.69 -9.81
N GLY A 205 -1.93 -8.63 -8.48
CA GLY A 205 -3.12 -8.65 -7.63
C GLY A 205 -4.07 -7.50 -7.94
N THR A 206 -3.54 -6.28 -8.15
CA THR A 206 -4.34 -5.12 -8.58
C THR A 206 -5.07 -5.40 -9.90
N LEU A 207 -4.36 -5.90 -10.93
CA LEU A 207 -5.00 -6.20 -12.22
C LEU A 207 -6.08 -7.29 -12.11
N ARG A 208 -5.81 -8.33 -11.32
CA ARG A 208 -6.76 -9.43 -11.11
C ARG A 208 -8.00 -8.98 -10.35
N GLY A 209 -7.85 -8.09 -9.37
CA GLY A 209 -8.96 -7.46 -8.66
C GLY A 209 -9.84 -6.62 -9.59
N ILE A 210 -9.23 -5.86 -10.51
CA ILE A 210 -9.95 -5.08 -11.53
C ILE A 210 -10.67 -6.02 -12.52
N ALA A 211 -10.02 -7.09 -12.98
CA ALA A 211 -10.63 -8.07 -13.86
C ALA A 211 -11.85 -8.75 -13.22
N ASP A 212 -11.74 -9.11 -11.93
CA ASP A 212 -12.85 -9.69 -11.18
C ASP A 212 -14.03 -8.72 -11.04
N PHE A 213 -13.76 -7.43 -10.77
CA PHE A 213 -14.78 -6.37 -10.78
C PHE A 213 -15.47 -6.28 -12.14
N LEU A 214 -14.73 -6.40 -13.25
CA LEU A 214 -15.24 -6.43 -14.61
C LEU A 214 -15.93 -7.77 -14.98
N ARG A 215 -15.87 -8.78 -14.07
CA ARG A 215 -16.36 -10.16 -14.31
C ARG A 215 -15.73 -10.80 -15.54
N GLN A 216 -14.44 -10.57 -15.72
CA GLN A 216 -13.64 -11.14 -16.81
C GLN A 216 -12.53 -12.04 -16.28
N ASP A 217 -12.28 -13.15 -16.97
CA ASP A 217 -11.14 -14.01 -16.69
C ASP A 217 -9.88 -13.43 -17.33
N VAL A 218 -8.77 -13.47 -16.57
CA VAL A 218 -7.44 -13.12 -17.07
C VAL A 218 -6.84 -14.33 -17.77
N GLU A 219 -6.65 -14.24 -19.08
CA GLU A 219 -6.10 -15.31 -19.93
C GLU A 219 -4.57 -15.38 -19.81
N GLU A 220 -3.90 -14.23 -19.80
CA GLU A 220 -2.46 -14.10 -19.75
C GLU A 220 -2.07 -12.81 -19.01
N ILE A 221 -0.94 -12.87 -18.28
CA ILE A 221 -0.26 -11.68 -17.74
C ILE A 221 1.12 -11.57 -18.38
N THR A 222 1.38 -10.46 -19.05
CA THR A 222 2.71 -10.12 -19.57
C THR A 222 3.34 -9.01 -18.74
N GLN A 223 4.67 -9.01 -18.62
CA GLN A 223 5.40 -8.04 -17.82
C GLN A 223 6.65 -7.55 -18.54
N ASN A 224 6.91 -6.26 -18.44
CA ASN A 224 8.15 -5.64 -18.90
C ASN A 224 8.75 -4.74 -17.81
N TRP A 225 10.07 -4.76 -17.73
CA TRP A 225 10.85 -3.92 -16.81
C TRP A 225 11.89 -3.12 -17.58
N ASP A 226 11.83 -1.81 -17.45
CA ASP A 226 12.81 -0.89 -17.98
C ASP A 226 13.49 -0.17 -16.81
N ALA A 227 14.82 -0.03 -16.87
CA ALA A 227 15.62 0.73 -15.92
C ALA A 227 16.57 1.63 -16.68
N LEU A 228 16.72 2.88 -16.23
CA LEU A 228 17.60 3.86 -16.83
C LEU A 228 18.56 4.44 -15.79
N ALA A 229 19.80 4.60 -16.20
CA ALA A 229 20.80 5.37 -15.47
C ALA A 229 20.96 6.76 -16.06
N VAL A 230 21.57 7.66 -15.28
CA VAL A 230 21.99 8.98 -15.74
C VAL A 230 23.51 9.10 -15.65
N ASP A 231 24.10 10.08 -16.34
CA ASP A 231 25.54 10.32 -16.39
C ASP A 231 26.03 11.37 -15.37
N TYR A 232 25.16 11.77 -14.44
CA TYR A 232 25.44 12.70 -13.35
C TYR A 232 25.07 12.10 -12.00
N PRO A 233 25.67 12.59 -10.87
CA PRO A 233 25.29 12.13 -9.54
C PRO A 233 23.93 12.70 -9.10
N ILE A 234 23.18 11.94 -8.31
CA ILE A 234 21.89 12.36 -7.75
C ILE A 234 21.95 12.29 -6.22
N GLU A 235 21.64 13.39 -5.54
CA GLU A 235 21.47 13.42 -4.09
C GLU A 235 20.07 12.93 -3.71
N THR A 236 20.00 11.97 -2.78
CA THR A 236 18.74 11.34 -2.34
C THR A 236 18.69 11.21 -0.83
N ALA A 237 17.47 11.19 -0.29
CA ALA A 237 17.28 10.95 1.14
C ALA A 237 17.59 9.50 1.54
N ALA A 238 17.41 8.53 0.64
CA ALA A 238 17.57 7.10 0.94
C ALA A 238 19.02 6.61 0.85
N PHE A 239 19.79 7.09 -0.12
CA PHE A 239 21.11 6.56 -0.46
C PHE A 239 22.26 7.57 -0.27
N GLY A 240 21.94 8.83 0.10
CA GLY A 240 22.90 9.92 -0.09
C GLY A 240 23.14 10.14 -1.59
N THR A 241 24.39 10.20 -2.02
CA THR A 241 24.76 10.38 -3.43
C THR A 241 24.68 9.05 -4.19
N VAL A 242 23.82 8.99 -5.18
CA VAL A 242 23.77 7.90 -6.18
C VAL A 242 24.74 8.25 -7.31
N ALA A 243 25.68 7.35 -7.59
CA ALA A 243 26.73 7.59 -8.59
C ALA A 243 26.18 7.52 -10.04
N PRO A 244 26.85 8.21 -11.00
CA PRO A 244 26.55 8.04 -12.41
C PRO A 244 26.58 6.57 -12.85
N GLY A 245 25.73 6.18 -13.80
CA GLY A 245 25.62 4.81 -14.29
C GLY A 245 24.79 3.87 -13.41
N ARG A 246 24.32 4.32 -12.27
CA ARG A 246 23.38 3.54 -11.42
C ARG A 246 21.95 3.85 -11.80
N THR A 247 21.05 2.90 -11.54
CA THR A 247 19.61 3.04 -11.81
C THR A 247 19.04 4.27 -11.13
N ALA A 248 18.53 5.18 -11.93
CA ALA A 248 17.95 6.47 -11.52
C ALA A 248 16.45 6.56 -11.85
N ALA A 249 15.95 5.76 -12.79
CA ALA A 249 14.54 5.66 -13.11
C ALA A 249 14.18 4.21 -13.45
N THR A 250 12.96 3.79 -13.06
CA THR A 250 12.44 2.47 -13.35
C THR A 250 11.01 2.57 -13.87
N ARG A 251 10.64 1.69 -14.81
CA ARG A 251 9.28 1.53 -15.30
C ARG A 251 8.91 0.07 -15.36
N TRP A 252 7.91 -0.31 -14.61
CA TRP A 252 7.33 -1.63 -14.65
C TRP A 252 5.96 -1.57 -15.33
N THR A 253 5.81 -2.32 -16.39
CA THR A 253 4.54 -2.46 -17.12
C THR A 253 4.02 -3.88 -16.95
N VAL A 254 2.79 -4.01 -16.48
CA VAL A 254 2.08 -5.28 -16.34
C VAL A 254 0.80 -5.18 -17.15
N THR A 255 0.55 -6.15 -18.04
CA THR A 255 -0.63 -6.16 -18.91
C THR A 255 -1.40 -7.46 -18.73
N ALA A 256 -2.68 -7.34 -18.43
CA ALA A 256 -3.62 -8.44 -18.40
C ALA A 256 -4.34 -8.54 -19.75
N HIS A 257 -4.27 -9.74 -20.36
CA HIS A 257 -4.97 -10.09 -21.58
C HIS A 257 -6.29 -10.75 -21.20
N MET A 258 -7.37 -10.24 -21.76
CA MET A 258 -8.75 -10.67 -21.55
C MET A 258 -9.52 -10.52 -22.86
N LEU A 259 -10.41 -11.44 -23.16
CA LEU A 259 -11.18 -11.44 -24.43
C LEU A 259 -10.28 -11.43 -25.67
N GLY A 260 -9.15 -12.17 -25.61
CA GLY A 260 -8.19 -12.31 -26.70
C GLY A 260 -7.34 -11.06 -27.00
N ARG A 261 -7.29 -10.06 -26.11
CA ARG A 261 -6.56 -8.79 -26.33
C ARG A 261 -5.99 -8.21 -25.04
N PRO A 262 -4.96 -7.32 -25.13
CA PRO A 262 -4.46 -6.56 -23.99
C PRO A 262 -5.52 -5.52 -23.57
N LEU A 263 -6.30 -5.81 -22.54
CA LEU A 263 -7.40 -4.97 -22.12
C LEU A 263 -7.03 -4.04 -20.96
N LEU A 264 -6.20 -4.52 -20.02
CA LEU A 264 -5.85 -3.76 -18.82
C LEU A 264 -4.33 -3.69 -18.67
N THR A 265 -3.78 -2.47 -18.64
CA THR A 265 -2.34 -2.22 -18.44
C THR A 265 -2.12 -1.38 -17.20
N TYR A 266 -1.20 -1.83 -16.34
CA TYR A 266 -0.68 -1.07 -15.21
C TYR A 266 0.77 -0.71 -15.44
N GLN A 267 1.11 0.57 -15.30
CA GLN A 267 2.48 1.07 -15.36
C GLN A 267 2.85 1.74 -14.05
N LYS A 268 3.98 1.35 -13.47
CA LYS A 268 4.59 2.03 -12.33
C LYS A 268 5.90 2.67 -12.77
N ILE A 269 6.00 3.99 -12.64
CA ILE A 269 7.16 4.79 -13.05
C ILE A 269 7.71 5.49 -11.82
N LEU A 270 8.93 5.16 -11.46
CA LEU A 270 9.62 5.77 -10.32
C LEU A 270 10.90 6.47 -10.78
N ARG A 271 11.21 7.64 -10.21
CA ARG A 271 12.41 8.42 -10.52
C ARG A 271 13.07 8.91 -9.25
N LEU A 272 14.42 8.84 -9.20
CA LEU A 272 15.21 9.52 -8.15
C LEU A 272 15.33 11.03 -8.42
N HIS A 273 15.11 11.47 -9.65
CA HIS A 273 15.14 12.86 -10.03
C HIS A 273 14.15 13.12 -11.17
N HIS A 274 13.49 14.26 -11.16
CA HIS A 274 12.46 14.60 -12.15
C HIS A 274 12.97 14.60 -13.61
N GLU A 275 14.26 14.82 -13.82
CA GLU A 275 14.89 14.79 -15.14
C GLU A 275 15.40 13.38 -15.54
N ALA A 276 15.41 12.42 -14.63
CA ALA A 276 15.71 11.04 -15.00
C ALA A 276 14.58 10.48 -15.86
N ALA A 277 14.91 9.92 -17.02
CA ALA A 277 13.95 9.38 -17.99
C ALA A 277 12.93 10.42 -18.51
N PRO A 278 13.37 11.54 -19.13
CA PRO A 278 12.47 12.62 -19.55
C PRO A 278 11.45 12.20 -20.62
N GLU A 279 11.76 11.17 -21.39
CA GLU A 279 10.85 10.60 -22.41
C GLU A 279 9.66 9.83 -21.79
N TRP A 280 9.77 9.40 -20.52
CA TRP A 280 8.68 8.68 -19.89
C TRP A 280 7.64 9.66 -19.36
N GLU A 281 6.40 9.20 -19.28
CA GLU A 281 5.32 9.97 -18.68
C GLU A 281 5.73 10.47 -17.28
N SER A 282 5.55 11.76 -17.01
CA SER A 282 6.02 12.40 -15.77
C SER A 282 4.86 12.78 -14.86
N THR A 283 5.17 12.95 -13.58
CA THR A 283 4.29 13.64 -12.65
C THR A 283 4.03 15.05 -13.17
N ALA A 284 2.85 15.61 -12.96
CA ALA A 284 2.59 17.00 -13.28
C ALA A 284 3.05 17.97 -12.16
N LEU A 285 3.83 17.46 -11.19
CA LEU A 285 4.42 18.24 -10.10
C LEU A 285 5.57 19.10 -10.60
N GLY A 286 5.76 20.26 -9.98
CA GLY A 286 6.86 21.16 -10.28
C GLY A 286 8.24 20.57 -9.91
N LYS A 287 9.32 21.22 -10.38
CA LYS A 287 10.69 20.82 -10.05
C LYS A 287 10.90 20.77 -8.54
N GLY A 288 11.39 19.63 -8.04
CA GLY A 288 11.73 19.44 -6.64
C GLY A 288 10.54 19.12 -5.71
N GLU A 289 9.34 18.99 -6.23
CA GLU A 289 8.22 18.50 -5.47
C GLU A 289 8.18 16.97 -5.48
N ALA A 290 8.35 16.37 -4.30
CA ALA A 290 8.16 14.93 -4.13
C ALA A 290 6.67 14.61 -4.10
N GLY A 291 6.24 13.61 -4.85
CA GLY A 291 4.85 13.20 -4.83
C GLY A 291 4.54 12.02 -5.73
N VAL A 292 3.32 11.55 -5.59
CA VAL A 292 2.76 10.48 -6.41
C VAL A 292 1.64 11.06 -7.26
N THR A 293 1.63 10.73 -8.55
CA THR A 293 0.54 11.04 -9.47
C THR A 293 0.00 9.74 -10.03
N HIS A 294 -1.32 9.57 -9.94
CA HIS A 294 -2.02 8.47 -10.59
C HIS A 294 -2.77 9.01 -11.81
N LYS A 295 -2.68 8.30 -12.91
CA LYS A 295 -3.45 8.57 -14.12
C LYS A 295 -4.27 7.33 -14.48
N ILE A 296 -5.53 7.53 -14.76
CA ILE A 296 -6.47 6.50 -15.19
C ILE A 296 -6.96 6.88 -16.59
N PHE A 297 -6.78 5.99 -17.53
CA PHE A 297 -7.29 6.12 -18.89
C PHE A 297 -8.24 4.95 -19.14
N VAL A 298 -9.45 5.24 -19.51
CA VAL A 298 -10.44 4.24 -19.88
C VAL A 298 -10.99 4.62 -21.24
N ASP A 299 -10.86 3.73 -22.21
CA ASP A 299 -11.52 3.83 -23.50
C ASP A 299 -12.79 3.00 -23.49
N GLY A 300 -13.84 3.51 -24.11
CA GLY A 300 -15.15 2.90 -24.17
C GLY A 300 -16.19 3.90 -24.67
N ASP A 301 -17.45 3.67 -24.34
CA ASP A 301 -18.56 4.53 -24.79
C ASP A 301 -18.50 5.97 -24.26
N ALA A 302 -17.87 6.21 -23.11
CA ALA A 302 -17.77 7.53 -22.52
C ALA A 302 -16.38 8.18 -22.65
N GLY A 303 -15.31 7.42 -22.79
CA GLY A 303 -13.92 7.87 -22.80
C GLY A 303 -13.56 8.77 -21.60
N LEU A 304 -12.69 8.32 -20.71
CA LEU A 304 -12.34 9.06 -19.49
C LEU A 304 -10.83 9.12 -19.25
N ARG A 305 -10.37 10.29 -18.82
CA ARG A 305 -9.04 10.49 -18.30
C ARG A 305 -9.13 11.12 -16.92
N GLU A 306 -8.50 10.49 -15.94
CA GLU A 306 -8.44 10.98 -14.56
C GLU A 306 -6.99 11.16 -14.11
N GLU A 307 -6.71 12.24 -13.38
CA GLU A 307 -5.42 12.48 -12.73
C GLU A 307 -5.65 12.78 -11.26
N LEU A 308 -5.02 12.00 -10.38
CA LEU A 308 -5.03 12.23 -8.96
C LEU A 308 -3.70 12.80 -8.49
N PHE A 309 -3.71 14.02 -8.01
CA PHE A 309 -2.55 14.72 -7.49
C PHE A 309 -2.33 14.51 -6.01
N ARG A 310 -1.02 14.43 -5.64
CA ARG A 310 -0.62 14.39 -4.26
C ARG A 310 0.47 15.39 -3.96
N PRO A 311 0.10 16.62 -3.63
CA PRO A 311 1.06 17.71 -3.48
C PRO A 311 1.95 17.63 -2.22
N ARG A 312 1.72 16.72 -1.28
CA ARG A 312 2.42 16.72 0.02
C ARG A 312 2.86 15.33 0.49
N GLY A 313 3.75 14.69 -0.27
CA GLY A 313 4.41 13.46 0.16
C GLY A 313 3.55 12.20 0.10
N ILE A 314 4.16 11.07 0.44
CA ILE A 314 3.56 9.73 0.40
C ILE A 314 2.76 9.49 1.70
N SER A 315 1.71 10.28 1.93
CA SER A 315 0.97 10.20 3.20
C SER A 315 -0.46 9.67 3.10
N ALA A 316 -0.93 9.31 1.88
CA ALA A 316 -2.29 8.81 1.77
C ALA A 316 -2.46 7.37 2.20
N THR A 317 -1.49 6.52 1.91
CA THR A 317 -1.59 5.12 2.32
C THR A 317 -1.95 4.99 3.81
N PRO A 318 -1.20 5.57 4.77
CA PRO A 318 -1.61 5.52 6.16
C PRO A 318 -2.93 6.26 6.45
N THR A 319 -3.24 7.33 5.72
CA THR A 319 -4.50 8.06 5.90
C THR A 319 -5.70 7.20 5.50
N ILE A 320 -5.63 6.58 4.34
CA ILE A 320 -6.70 5.71 3.82
C ILE A 320 -6.90 4.51 4.75
N ALA A 321 -5.81 3.89 5.21
CA ALA A 321 -5.87 2.79 6.15
C ALA A 321 -6.52 3.20 7.49
N VAL A 322 -6.14 4.34 8.06
CA VAL A 322 -6.73 4.84 9.31
C VAL A 322 -8.21 5.17 9.14
N ASN A 323 -8.57 5.82 8.04
CA ASN A 323 -9.97 6.16 7.74
C ASN A 323 -10.86 4.91 7.58
N ALA A 324 -10.31 3.78 7.13
CA ALA A 324 -11.03 2.53 6.95
C ALA A 324 -11.35 1.80 8.28
N ILE A 325 -10.61 2.08 9.37
CA ILE A 325 -10.73 1.35 10.64
C ILE A 325 -12.17 1.27 11.16
N PRO A 326 -12.94 2.37 11.28
CA PRO A 326 -14.30 2.28 11.78
C PRO A 326 -15.19 1.37 10.94
N PHE A 327 -15.08 1.46 9.61
CA PHE A 327 -15.82 0.60 8.70
C PHE A 327 -15.46 -0.89 8.87
N VAL A 328 -14.17 -1.21 8.89
CA VAL A 328 -13.69 -2.60 9.06
C VAL A 328 -14.15 -3.20 10.39
N CYS A 329 -14.17 -2.39 11.45
CA CYS A 329 -14.68 -2.83 12.76
C CYS A 329 -16.19 -3.12 12.79
N ASP A 330 -16.96 -2.53 11.89
CA ASP A 330 -18.42 -2.69 11.82
C ASP A 330 -18.85 -3.59 10.65
N ALA A 331 -17.90 -4.05 9.83
CA ALA A 331 -18.15 -4.91 8.68
C ALA A 331 -18.45 -6.38 9.11
N PRO A 332 -19.12 -7.17 8.26
CA PRO A 332 -19.19 -8.60 8.43
C PRO A 332 -17.80 -9.24 8.49
N SER A 333 -17.66 -10.30 9.30
CA SER A 333 -16.38 -11.02 9.42
C SER A 333 -15.91 -11.61 8.09
N GLY A 334 -14.59 -11.63 7.89
CA GLY A 334 -13.95 -12.20 6.71
C GLY A 334 -13.00 -11.22 6.02
N VAL A 335 -12.58 -11.56 4.81
CA VAL A 335 -11.72 -10.71 4.00
C VAL A 335 -12.58 -9.72 3.22
N LEU A 336 -12.24 -8.45 3.34
CA LEU A 336 -12.86 -7.35 2.59
C LEU A 336 -11.96 -7.01 1.40
N LEU A 337 -12.54 -6.91 0.22
CA LEU A 337 -11.87 -6.47 -1.01
C LEU A 337 -12.19 -4.99 -1.28
N GLN A 338 -11.45 -4.36 -2.18
CA GLN A 338 -11.66 -2.93 -2.51
C GLN A 338 -13.07 -2.62 -3.02
N GLN A 339 -13.70 -3.57 -3.70
CA GLN A 339 -15.08 -3.46 -4.18
C GLN A 339 -16.15 -3.54 -3.09
N ASP A 340 -15.79 -4.08 -1.92
CA ASP A 340 -16.72 -4.23 -0.79
C ASP A 340 -16.74 -2.99 0.12
N ILE A 341 -15.81 -2.05 -0.09
CA ILE A 341 -15.61 -0.89 0.77
C ILE A 341 -16.44 0.28 0.25
N PRO A 342 -17.37 0.83 1.04
CA PRO A 342 -18.08 2.05 0.65
C PRO A 342 -17.15 3.26 0.69
N LEU A 343 -17.50 4.30 -0.06
CA LEU A 343 -16.87 5.60 0.14
C LEU A 343 -17.26 6.13 1.53
N TYR A 344 -16.29 6.64 2.29
CA TYR A 344 -16.51 7.25 3.60
C TYR A 344 -15.92 8.66 3.63
N PRO A 345 -16.59 9.62 4.30
CA PRO A 345 -16.13 11.00 4.34
C PRO A 345 -14.85 11.11 5.21
N PRO A 346 -13.98 12.07 4.89
CA PRO A 346 -12.89 12.45 5.79
C PRO A 346 -13.46 13.11 7.05
N ARG A 347 -12.65 13.16 8.10
CA ARG A 347 -12.99 13.94 9.30
C ARG A 347 -12.89 15.44 9.02
N ILE A 348 -13.83 16.19 9.54
CA ILE A 348 -13.78 17.65 9.56
C ILE A 348 -13.53 18.06 11.01
N PHE A 349 -12.45 18.79 11.25
CA PHE A 349 -12.01 19.27 12.56
C PHE A 349 -12.29 20.77 12.70
#